data_18513aaff51c176007c976381432ffa5
#
_entry.id   18513aaff51c176007c976381432ffa5
#
_cell.length_a   1.000
_cell.length_b   1.000
_cell.length_c   1.000
_cell.angle_alpha   90.00
_cell.angle_beta   90.00
_cell.angle_gamma   90.00
#
_symmetry.space_group_name_H-M   'P 1'
#
loop_
_entity.id
_entity.type
_entity.pdbx_description
1 polymer ?
#
loop_
_entity_poly.entity_id
_entity_poly.type
_entity_poly.pdbx_seq_one_letter_code
_entity_poly.pdbx_strand_id
1 'polypeptide(L)'
;KLVKEIYKISRNFPDEERFGITNQIRRASTSITANIAEGVSRNTNKDKSKFINIAYSTSIEVINFLILSWDLDFISEEKYIELREKTELITNQLNSFYKSLE
;
A
#
# COMPACT_ATOMS: atom_id res chain seq x y z
N LYS A 1 10.13 -3.06 6.27
CA LYS A 1 8.92 -2.25 6.00
C LYS A 1 8.37 -2.53 4.63
N LEU A 2 7.09 -2.33 4.47
CA LEU A 2 6.38 -2.64 3.23
C LEU A 2 6.98 -1.94 2.01
N VAL A 3 7.23 -0.63 2.10
CA VAL A 3 7.76 0.15 0.96
C VAL A 3 9.09 -0.44 0.47
N LYS A 4 9.99 -0.74 1.39
CA LYS A 4 11.29 -1.30 1.05
C LYS A 4 11.14 -2.65 0.34
N GLU A 5 10.25 -3.48 0.83
CA GLU A 5 10.01 -4.80 0.24
C GLU A 5 9.35 -4.72 -1.13
N ILE A 6 8.43 -3.77 -1.31
CA ILE A 6 7.82 -3.50 -2.62
C ILE A 6 8.89 -3.08 -3.63
N TYR A 7 9.82 -2.21 -3.23
CA TYR A 7 10.92 -1.80 -4.11
C TYR A 7 11.83 -2.99 -4.45
N LYS A 8 12.10 -3.86 -3.48
CA LYS A 8 12.95 -5.03 -3.70
C LYS A 8 12.33 -5.99 -4.72
N ILE A 9 11.07 -6.35 -4.55
CA ILE A 9 10.42 -7.29 -5.48
C ILE A 9 10.25 -6.68 -6.86
N SER A 10 9.93 -5.40 -6.93
CA SER A 10 9.64 -4.76 -8.21
C SER A 10 10.89 -4.52 -9.05
N ARG A 11 12.09 -4.60 -8.48
CA ARG A 11 13.32 -4.57 -9.26
C ARG A 11 13.40 -5.73 -10.26
N ASN A 12 12.73 -6.82 -9.95
CA ASN A 12 12.73 -8.02 -10.79
C ASN A 12 11.55 -8.08 -11.75
N PHE A 13 10.70 -7.05 -11.75
CA PHE A 13 9.59 -6.97 -12.70
C PHE A 13 10.14 -6.71 -14.10
N PRO A 14 9.41 -7.11 -15.15
CA PRO A 14 9.86 -6.85 -16.54
C PRO A 14 10.08 -5.36 -16.79
N ASP A 15 11.13 -5.03 -17.54
CA ASP A 15 11.46 -3.64 -17.89
C ASP A 15 10.30 -2.95 -18.60
N GLU A 16 9.52 -3.68 -19.40
CA GLU A 16 8.36 -3.15 -20.10
C GLU A 16 7.27 -2.66 -19.15
N GLU A 17 7.30 -3.09 -17.88
CA GLU A 17 6.35 -2.67 -16.85
C GLU A 17 6.83 -1.48 -16.03
N ARG A 18 7.97 -0.89 -16.38
CA ARG A 18 8.54 0.23 -15.61
C ARG A 18 7.59 1.40 -15.44
N PHE A 19 6.81 1.70 -16.49
CA PHE A 19 5.81 2.77 -16.44
C PHE A 19 4.40 2.25 -16.19
N GLY A 20 4.26 0.94 -15.97
CA GLY A 20 3.01 0.29 -15.64
C GLY A 20 2.97 -0.12 -14.19
N ILE A 21 2.82 -1.44 -13.95
CA ILE A 21 2.61 -1.97 -12.59
C ILE A 21 3.77 -1.67 -11.64
N THR A 22 5.02 -1.66 -12.14
CA THR A 22 6.18 -1.33 -11.31
C THR A 22 6.03 0.04 -10.69
N ASN A 23 5.75 1.04 -11.51
CA ASN A 23 5.58 2.41 -11.05
C ASN A 23 4.35 2.54 -10.15
N GLN A 24 3.25 1.91 -10.52
CA GLN A 24 1.99 2.03 -9.78
C GLN A 24 2.07 1.41 -8.38
N ILE A 25 2.68 0.23 -8.25
CA ILE A 25 2.78 -0.40 -6.92
C ILE A 25 3.72 0.38 -6.00
N ARG A 26 4.79 0.95 -6.56
CA ARG A 26 5.72 1.79 -5.80
C ARG A 26 5.04 3.07 -5.33
N ARG A 27 4.32 3.73 -6.22
CA ARG A 27 3.60 4.97 -5.88
C ARG A 27 2.52 4.71 -4.84
N ALA A 28 1.78 3.62 -4.98
CA ALA A 28 0.74 3.27 -4.03
C ALA A 28 1.35 3.03 -2.64
N SER A 29 2.43 2.25 -2.55
CA SER A 29 3.03 1.96 -1.26
C SER A 29 3.61 3.19 -0.57
N THR A 30 4.24 4.10 -1.32
CA THR A 30 4.76 5.36 -0.75
C THR A 30 3.64 6.31 -0.39
N SER A 31 2.52 6.29 -1.13
CA SER A 31 1.36 7.12 -0.84
C SER A 31 0.72 6.77 0.51
N ILE A 32 0.74 5.49 0.90
CA ILE A 32 0.23 5.08 2.21
C ILE A 32 0.96 5.85 3.31
N THR A 33 2.30 5.83 3.29
CA THR A 33 3.10 6.50 4.32
C THR A 33 2.92 8.01 4.29
N ALA A 34 2.85 8.58 3.09
CA ALA A 34 2.67 10.03 2.95
C ALA A 34 1.32 10.48 3.53
N ASN A 35 0.26 9.73 3.26
CA ASN A 35 -1.07 10.10 3.76
C ASN A 35 -1.22 9.86 5.27
N ILE A 36 -0.55 8.86 5.82
CA ILE A 36 -0.52 8.68 7.27
C ILE A 36 0.17 9.88 7.92
N ALA A 37 1.33 10.26 7.41
CA ALA A 37 2.08 11.42 7.94
C ALA A 37 1.24 12.69 7.86
N GLU A 38 0.57 12.91 6.74
CA GLU A 38 -0.29 14.06 6.53
C GLU A 38 -1.45 14.04 7.52
N GLY A 39 -2.09 12.88 7.70
CA GLY A 39 -3.23 12.74 8.59
C GLY A 39 -2.89 13.03 10.04
N VAL A 40 -1.79 12.45 10.54
CA VAL A 40 -1.42 12.65 11.95
C VAL A 40 -0.96 14.09 12.24
N SER A 41 -0.60 14.85 11.21
CA SER A 41 -0.18 16.23 11.37
C SER A 41 -1.36 17.22 11.43
N ARG A 42 -2.56 16.78 11.10
CA ARG A 42 -3.72 17.65 11.08
C ARG A 42 -4.27 17.91 12.49
N ASN A 43 -4.97 19.01 12.66
CA ASN A 43 -5.44 19.47 13.98
C ASN A 43 -6.82 18.91 14.37
N THR A 44 -7.67 18.61 13.41
CA THR A 44 -9.02 18.13 13.68
C THR A 44 -9.20 16.69 13.29
N ASN A 45 -10.10 15.98 13.97
CA ASN A 45 -10.42 14.60 13.61
C ASN A 45 -10.99 14.48 12.21
N LYS A 46 -11.76 15.49 11.78
CA LYS A 46 -12.32 15.51 10.43
C LYS A 46 -11.22 15.50 9.38
N ASP A 47 -10.20 16.34 9.55
CA ASP A 47 -9.09 16.42 8.61
C ASP A 47 -8.20 15.17 8.68
N LYS A 48 -7.95 14.65 9.89
CA LYS A 48 -7.21 13.41 10.07
C LYS A 48 -7.91 12.27 9.33
N SER A 49 -9.22 12.13 9.51
CA SER A 49 -10.03 11.07 8.89
C SER A 49 -9.89 11.07 7.37
N LYS A 50 -9.85 12.25 6.77
CA LYS A 50 -9.73 12.39 5.32
C LYS A 50 -8.47 11.70 4.80
N PHE A 51 -7.32 12.01 5.40
CA PHE A 51 -6.04 11.44 4.96
C PHE A 51 -5.89 9.98 5.33
N ILE A 52 -6.38 9.57 6.49
CA ILE A 52 -6.35 8.18 6.91
C ILE A 52 -7.24 7.33 5.99
N ASN A 53 -8.37 7.85 5.56
CA ASN A 53 -9.24 7.16 4.62
C ASN A 53 -8.54 6.99 3.25
N ILE A 54 -7.80 7.98 2.79
CA ILE A 54 -7.02 7.88 1.56
C ILE A 54 -5.95 6.78 1.71
N ALA A 55 -5.24 6.77 2.84
CA ALA A 55 -4.24 5.73 3.11
C ALA A 55 -4.87 4.33 3.12
N TYR A 56 -6.05 4.20 3.73
CA TYR A 56 -6.80 2.94 3.75
C TYR A 56 -7.12 2.46 2.34
N SER A 57 -7.72 3.32 1.52
CA SER A 57 -8.06 2.99 0.13
C SER A 57 -6.82 2.61 -0.67
N THR A 58 -5.72 3.33 -0.45
CA THR A 58 -4.47 3.08 -1.16
C THR A 58 -3.86 1.73 -0.75
N SER A 59 -4.02 1.31 0.51
CA SER A 59 -3.55 0.01 0.94
C SER A 59 -4.32 -1.12 0.23
N ILE A 60 -5.60 -0.91 -0.05
CA ILE A 60 -6.40 -1.85 -0.85
C ILE A 60 -5.85 -1.90 -2.29
N GLU A 61 -5.45 -0.77 -2.85
CA GLU A 61 -4.82 -0.74 -4.17
C GLU A 61 -3.52 -1.55 -4.20
N VAL A 62 -2.71 -1.47 -3.14
CA VAL A 62 -1.48 -2.27 -3.05
C VAL A 62 -1.81 -3.75 -3.10
N ILE A 63 -2.84 -4.20 -2.38
CA ILE A 63 -3.28 -5.59 -2.42
C ILE A 63 -3.67 -5.97 -3.85
N ASN A 64 -4.39 -5.11 -4.54
CA ASN A 64 -4.77 -5.35 -5.94
C ASN A 64 -3.54 -5.53 -6.83
N PHE A 65 -2.52 -4.67 -6.69
CA PHE A 65 -1.30 -4.79 -7.47
C PHE A 65 -0.49 -6.04 -7.11
N LEU A 66 -0.55 -6.47 -5.86
CA LEU A 66 0.08 -7.73 -5.46
C LEU A 66 -0.61 -8.93 -6.12
N ILE A 67 -1.93 -8.93 -6.17
CA ILE A 67 -2.70 -9.97 -6.85
C ILE A 67 -2.33 -10.02 -8.33
N LEU A 68 -2.29 -8.86 -8.99
CA LEU A 68 -1.91 -8.77 -10.40
C LEU A 68 -0.48 -9.24 -10.63
N SER A 69 0.44 -8.86 -9.76
CA SER A 69 1.84 -9.27 -9.87
C SER A 69 1.99 -10.79 -9.76
N TRP A 70 1.22 -11.40 -8.88
CA TRP A 70 1.22 -12.84 -8.74
C TRP A 70 0.56 -13.51 -9.96
N ASP A 71 -0.57 -12.99 -10.38
CA ASP A 71 -1.31 -13.52 -11.52
C ASP A 71 -0.47 -13.47 -12.82
N LEU A 72 0.35 -12.44 -12.96
CA LEU A 72 1.24 -12.27 -14.11
C LEU A 72 2.60 -12.97 -13.94
N ASP A 73 2.77 -13.73 -12.87
CA ASP A 73 3.99 -14.46 -12.56
C ASP A 73 5.21 -13.56 -12.30
N PHE A 74 4.99 -12.32 -11.88
CA PHE A 74 6.08 -11.40 -11.53
C PHE A 74 6.66 -11.67 -10.14
N ILE A 75 5.87 -12.27 -9.26
CA ILE A 75 6.31 -12.66 -7.90
C ILE A 75 5.84 -14.09 -7.63
N SER A 76 6.53 -14.76 -6.72
CA SER A 76 6.14 -16.09 -6.28
C SER A 76 4.89 -16.04 -5.39
N GLU A 77 4.21 -17.18 -5.28
CA GLU A 77 3.07 -17.30 -4.37
C GLU A 77 3.49 -17.00 -2.93
N GLU A 78 4.65 -17.53 -2.52
CA GLU A 78 5.19 -17.31 -1.17
C GLU A 78 5.37 -15.82 -0.88
N LYS A 79 5.99 -15.10 -1.81
CA LYS A 79 6.22 -13.67 -1.65
C LYS A 79 4.90 -12.90 -1.66
N TYR A 80 3.96 -13.31 -2.50
CA TYR A 80 2.64 -12.71 -2.55
C TYR A 80 1.94 -12.83 -1.19
N ILE A 81 1.92 -14.04 -0.61
CA ILE A 81 1.27 -14.26 0.68
C ILE A 81 1.92 -13.40 1.77
N GLU A 82 3.25 -13.37 1.81
CA GLU A 82 3.99 -12.59 2.79
C GLU A 82 3.63 -11.10 2.73
N LEU A 83 3.67 -10.54 1.53
CA LEU A 83 3.42 -9.09 1.35
C LEU A 83 1.95 -8.75 1.50
N ARG A 84 1.06 -9.65 1.11
CA ARG A 84 -0.37 -9.44 1.33
C ARG A 84 -0.71 -9.40 2.81
N GLU A 85 -0.15 -10.32 3.60
CA GLU A 85 -0.38 -10.33 5.05
C GLU A 85 0.11 -9.04 5.69
N LYS A 86 1.28 -8.54 5.29
CA LYS A 86 1.81 -7.27 5.81
C LYS A 86 0.91 -6.11 5.45
N THR A 87 0.41 -6.09 4.22
CA THR A 87 -0.47 -5.02 3.75
C THR A 87 -1.82 -5.09 4.46
N GLU A 88 -2.37 -6.27 4.66
CA GLU A 88 -3.64 -6.45 5.38
C GLU A 88 -3.54 -5.98 6.83
N LEU A 89 -2.39 -6.19 7.47
CA LEU A 89 -2.16 -5.68 8.82
C LEU A 89 -2.24 -4.16 8.84
N ILE A 90 -1.59 -3.49 7.89
CA ILE A 90 -1.64 -2.05 7.75
C ILE A 90 -3.08 -1.59 7.49
N THR A 91 -3.78 -2.27 6.58
CA THR A 91 -5.18 -1.96 6.25
C THR A 91 -6.06 -2.01 7.49
N ASN A 92 -5.90 -3.05 8.30
CA ASN A 92 -6.69 -3.22 9.53
C ASN A 92 -6.37 -2.14 10.56
N GLN A 93 -5.09 -1.79 10.69
CA GLN A 93 -4.66 -0.72 11.60
C GLN A 93 -5.23 0.63 11.17
N LEU A 94 -5.22 0.90 9.87
CA LEU A 94 -5.78 2.14 9.33
C LEU A 94 -7.29 2.20 9.54
N ASN A 95 -7.99 1.10 9.35
CA ASN A 95 -9.42 1.05 9.58
C ASN A 95 -9.76 1.33 11.04
N SER A 96 -9.01 0.72 11.98
CA SER A 96 -9.19 0.96 13.40
C SER A 96 -8.93 2.41 13.77
N PHE A 97 -7.86 2.98 13.22
CA PHE A 97 -7.53 4.39 13.47
C PHE A 97 -8.63 5.32 12.93
N TYR A 98 -9.10 5.04 11.72
CA TYR A 98 -10.17 5.83 11.10
C TYR A 98 -11.42 5.83 11.98
N LYS A 99 -11.82 4.65 12.47
CA LYS A 99 -13.00 4.52 13.34
C LYS A 99 -12.81 5.27 14.67
N SER A 100 -11.59 5.30 15.19
CA SER A 100 -11.31 6.02 16.44
C SER A 100 -11.46 7.53 16.31
N LEU A 101 -11.48 8.05 15.09
CA LEU A 101 -11.61 9.48 14.82
C LEU A 101 -13.07 9.94 14.68
N GLU A 102 -14.01 9.01 14.70
CA GLU A 102 -15.45 9.32 14.59
C GLU A 102 -16.01 10.02 15.85
#